data_75f27298baba371c781453f99386813e
#
_entry.id   75f27298baba371c781453f99386813e
#
_cell.length_a   1.000
_cell.length_b   1.000
_cell.length_c   1.000
_cell.angle_alpha   90.00
_cell.angle_beta   90.00
_cell.angle_gamma   90.00
#
_symmetry.space_group_name_H-M   'P 1'
#
loop_
_entity.id
_entity.type
_entity.pdbx_description
1 polymer ?
#
loop_
_entity_poly.entity_id
_entity_poly.type
_entity_poly.pdbx_seq_one_letter_code
_entity_poly.pdbx_strand_id
1 'polypeptide(L)'
;MDNKVFLKGVSMNDKEFNLIISNILINPEILRMNSFRQHYNVSTFEHAYKVSYYMYKICKKLGLDYVAGARAGLLHDFYLYDWREKSNWHRFHAFKHGNFAFKNAIKHFNLSLKERDMIRKHMWPVTFSLPRYKETYLLTFVDKCCALLEAFNYYKGIWKNKKRG
;
A
#
# COMPACT_ATOMS: atom_id res chain seq x y z
N MET A 1 -19.27 10.60 -11.44
CA MET A 1 -18.83 10.94 -10.07
C MET A 1 -17.35 11.22 -10.15
N ASP A 2 -16.97 12.47 -9.93
CA ASP A 2 -15.58 12.91 -10.08
C ASP A 2 -14.68 12.30 -9.01
N ASN A 3 -13.79 11.40 -9.42
CA ASN A 3 -12.75 10.78 -8.57
C ASN A 3 -11.69 11.77 -8.03
N LYS A 4 -11.88 13.08 -8.24
CA LYS A 4 -10.95 14.14 -7.80
C LYS A 4 -10.98 14.45 -6.30
N VAL A 5 -11.98 13.98 -5.56
CA VAL A 5 -12.18 14.36 -4.15
C VAL A 5 -11.32 13.53 -3.18
N PHE A 6 -10.85 12.35 -3.58
CA PHE A 6 -10.21 11.40 -2.64
C PHE A 6 -8.69 11.54 -2.48
N LEU A 7 -8.02 12.33 -3.32
CA LEU A 7 -6.55 12.42 -3.31
C LEU A 7 -6.08 13.86 -3.02
N LYS A 8 -6.28 14.34 -1.79
CA LYS A 8 -5.64 15.59 -1.35
C LYS A 8 -4.11 15.47 -1.50
N GLY A 9 -3.56 15.99 -2.61
CA GLY A 9 -2.13 16.23 -2.78
C GLY A 9 -1.37 15.32 -3.75
N VAL A 10 -2.01 14.34 -4.41
CA VAL A 10 -1.33 13.49 -5.39
C VAL A 10 -2.10 13.48 -6.69
N SER A 11 -1.87 14.50 -7.53
CA SER A 11 -2.31 14.48 -8.94
C SER A 11 -1.37 13.55 -9.72
N MET A 12 -1.61 12.26 -9.65
CA MET A 12 -0.91 11.27 -10.46
C MET A 12 -1.66 11.12 -11.78
N ASN A 13 -1.47 12.06 -12.69
CA ASN A 13 -2.16 12.11 -13.98
C ASN A 13 -1.48 11.19 -15.01
N ASP A 14 -1.19 9.95 -14.62
CA ASP A 14 -0.63 8.93 -15.50
C ASP A 14 -1.76 8.00 -15.97
N LYS A 15 -2.16 8.16 -17.24
CA LYS A 15 -3.29 7.41 -17.82
C LYS A 15 -3.07 5.90 -17.81
N GLU A 16 -1.85 5.46 -18.08
CA GLU A 16 -1.51 4.04 -18.10
C GLU A 16 -1.59 3.44 -16.69
N PHE A 17 -1.03 4.10 -15.68
CA PHE A 17 -1.16 3.68 -14.30
C PHE A 17 -2.63 3.55 -13.88
N ASN A 18 -3.43 4.58 -14.16
CA ASN A 18 -4.85 4.58 -13.82
C ASN A 18 -5.61 3.44 -14.49
N LEU A 19 -5.26 3.10 -15.73
CA LEU A 19 -5.85 1.95 -16.44
C LEU A 19 -5.50 0.62 -15.76
N ILE A 20 -4.23 0.44 -15.35
CA ILE A 20 -3.75 -0.78 -14.68
C ILE A 20 -4.50 -1.07 -13.39
N ILE A 21 -4.80 -0.04 -12.59
CA ILE A 21 -5.44 -0.21 -11.28
C ILE A 21 -6.96 0.00 -11.31
N SER A 22 -7.53 0.36 -12.45
CA SER A 22 -8.96 0.74 -12.58
C SER A 22 -9.91 -0.33 -12.05
N ASN A 23 -9.66 -1.60 -12.41
CA ASN A 23 -10.49 -2.73 -11.99
C ASN A 23 -10.38 -3.02 -10.47
N ILE A 24 -9.31 -2.56 -9.82
CA ILE A 24 -9.17 -2.67 -8.37
C ILE A 24 -9.94 -1.53 -7.70
N LEU A 25 -9.85 -0.30 -8.23
CA LEU A 25 -10.47 0.89 -7.65
C LEU A 25 -12.00 0.87 -7.65
N ILE A 26 -12.64 0.14 -8.57
CA ILE A 26 -14.10 -0.02 -8.59
C ILE A 26 -14.64 -0.95 -7.50
N ASN A 27 -13.78 -1.72 -6.84
CA ASN A 27 -14.19 -2.61 -5.76
C ASN A 27 -14.45 -1.81 -4.47
N PRO A 28 -15.68 -1.86 -3.89
CA PRO A 28 -16.02 -1.06 -2.72
C PRO A 28 -15.18 -1.40 -1.49
N GLU A 29 -14.71 -2.64 -1.35
CA GLU A 29 -13.86 -3.04 -0.24
C GLU A 29 -12.48 -2.35 -0.26
N ILE A 30 -11.97 -2.03 -1.44
CA ILE A 30 -10.75 -1.21 -1.59
C ILE A 30 -10.99 0.20 -1.05
N LEU A 31 -12.13 0.80 -1.35
CA LEU A 31 -12.47 2.13 -0.86
C LEU A 31 -12.65 2.17 0.66
N ARG A 32 -13.07 1.05 1.28
CA ARG A 32 -13.14 0.91 2.75
C ARG A 32 -11.78 1.04 3.44
N MET A 33 -10.66 0.82 2.75
CA MET A 33 -9.32 1.06 3.29
C MET A 33 -9.12 2.53 3.73
N ASN A 34 -9.93 3.47 3.21
CA ASN A 34 -9.93 4.87 3.69
C ASN A 34 -10.40 5.02 5.14
N SER A 35 -11.21 4.09 5.64
CA SER A 35 -11.71 4.12 7.02
C SER A 35 -10.69 3.67 8.05
N PHE A 36 -9.59 3.07 7.62
CA PHE A 36 -8.55 2.55 8.49
C PHE A 36 -7.27 3.40 8.36
N ARG A 37 -6.70 3.75 9.50
CA ARG A 37 -5.48 4.55 9.57
C ARG A 37 -4.26 3.65 9.47
N GLN A 38 -3.36 3.97 8.54
CA GLN A 38 -2.09 3.26 8.36
C GLN A 38 -1.01 3.84 9.29
N HIS A 39 -0.59 5.05 9.02
CA HIS A 39 0.44 5.76 9.77
C HIS A 39 0.01 7.19 10.02
N TYR A 40 0.19 7.68 11.26
CA TYR A 40 -0.08 9.07 11.64
C TYR A 40 -1.47 9.54 11.22
N ASN A 41 -1.57 10.40 10.20
CA ASN A 41 -2.81 10.95 9.63
C ASN A 41 -3.11 10.43 8.21
N VAL A 42 -2.42 9.38 7.78
CA VAL A 42 -2.57 8.76 6.45
C VAL A 42 -3.46 7.52 6.56
N SER A 43 -4.45 7.38 5.68
CA SER A 43 -5.27 6.16 5.59
C SER A 43 -4.49 5.01 4.94
N THR A 44 -4.95 3.77 5.18
CA THR A 44 -4.39 2.58 4.53
C THR A 44 -4.50 2.68 3.01
N PHE A 45 -5.59 3.25 2.49
CA PHE A 45 -5.76 3.48 1.05
C PHE A 45 -4.75 4.49 0.49
N GLU A 46 -4.59 5.64 1.13
CA GLU A 46 -3.65 6.68 0.68
C GLU A 46 -2.22 6.17 0.65
N HIS A 47 -1.82 5.42 1.67
CA HIS A 47 -0.51 4.77 1.72
C HIS A 47 -0.35 3.76 0.57
N ALA A 48 -1.27 2.80 0.46
CA ALA A 48 -1.22 1.76 -0.57
C ALA A 48 -1.24 2.34 -2.00
N TYR A 49 -2.00 3.41 -2.23
CA TYR A 49 -2.03 4.10 -3.52
C TYR A 49 -0.68 4.74 -3.87
N LYS A 50 0.00 5.38 -2.91
CA LYS A 50 1.35 5.93 -3.11
C LYS A 50 2.35 4.82 -3.42
N VAL A 51 2.34 3.74 -2.64
CA VAL A 51 3.21 2.58 -2.86
C VAL A 51 2.97 2.00 -4.26
N SER A 52 1.71 1.82 -4.66
CA SER A 52 1.31 1.37 -6.00
C SER A 52 1.92 2.21 -7.11
N TYR A 53 1.83 3.54 -7.00
CA TYR A 53 2.36 4.45 -8.00
C TYR A 53 3.88 4.40 -8.08
N TYR A 54 4.57 4.40 -6.95
CA TYR A 54 6.03 4.29 -6.93
C TYR A 54 6.50 2.93 -7.47
N MET A 55 5.81 1.85 -7.13
CA MET A 55 6.09 0.53 -7.72
C MET A 55 5.95 0.54 -9.24
N TYR A 56 4.85 1.12 -9.76
CA TYR A 56 4.68 1.31 -11.21
C TYR A 56 5.86 2.05 -11.84
N LYS A 57 6.22 3.22 -11.30
CA LYS A 57 7.29 4.06 -11.86
C LYS A 57 8.65 3.39 -11.81
N ILE A 58 9.00 2.80 -10.67
CA ILE A 58 10.33 2.21 -10.48
C ILE A 58 10.45 0.90 -11.26
N CYS A 59 9.45 0.02 -11.22
CA CYS A 59 9.46 -1.21 -12.02
C CYS A 59 9.58 -0.91 -13.51
N LYS A 60 8.82 0.08 -14.02
CA LYS A 60 8.88 0.50 -15.43
C LYS A 60 10.28 1.00 -15.81
N LYS A 61 10.91 1.80 -14.95
CA LYS A 61 12.28 2.29 -15.16
C LYS A 61 13.32 1.18 -15.13
N LEU A 62 13.12 0.15 -14.30
CA LEU A 62 14.08 -0.97 -14.14
C LEU A 62 13.81 -2.16 -15.08
N GLY A 63 12.80 -2.07 -15.98
CA GLY A 63 12.43 -3.20 -16.85
C GLY A 63 11.84 -4.38 -16.10
N LEU A 64 11.27 -4.16 -14.92
CA LEU A 64 10.55 -5.15 -14.11
C LEU A 64 9.06 -5.15 -14.47
N ASP A 65 8.31 -6.10 -13.92
CA ASP A 65 6.87 -6.21 -14.13
C ASP A 65 6.11 -5.06 -13.41
N TYR A 66 5.95 -3.93 -14.10
CA TYR A 66 5.33 -2.74 -13.55
C TYR A 66 3.81 -2.88 -13.37
N VAL A 67 3.16 -3.76 -14.14
CA VAL A 67 1.72 -4.04 -14.01
C VAL A 67 1.48 -4.79 -12.70
N ALA A 68 2.22 -5.89 -12.48
CA ALA A 68 2.15 -6.62 -11.22
C ALA A 68 2.60 -5.74 -10.04
N GLY A 69 3.64 -4.91 -10.23
CA GLY A 69 4.12 -3.96 -9.23
C GLY A 69 3.05 -2.95 -8.78
N ALA A 70 2.35 -2.32 -9.74
CA ALA A 70 1.26 -1.38 -9.45
C ALA A 70 0.12 -2.06 -8.69
N ARG A 71 -0.36 -3.18 -9.20
CA ARG A 71 -1.49 -3.92 -8.62
C ARG A 71 -1.18 -4.46 -7.23
N ALA A 72 -0.03 -5.12 -7.07
CA ALA A 72 0.41 -5.61 -5.76
C ALA A 72 0.69 -4.48 -4.77
N GLY A 73 1.24 -3.35 -5.23
CA GLY A 73 1.44 -2.17 -4.41
C GLY A 73 0.14 -1.60 -3.85
N LEU A 74 -0.97 -1.65 -4.62
CA LEU A 74 -2.28 -1.22 -4.13
C LEU A 74 -2.91 -2.24 -3.14
N LEU A 75 -2.57 -3.51 -3.28
CA LEU A 75 -3.19 -4.61 -2.54
C LEU A 75 -2.35 -5.12 -1.35
N HIS A 76 -1.09 -4.66 -1.17
CA HIS A 76 -0.17 -5.24 -0.18
C HIS A 76 -0.70 -5.11 1.25
N ASP A 77 -1.44 -4.04 1.54
CA ASP A 77 -2.06 -3.73 2.82
C ASP A 77 -3.60 -3.79 2.78
N PHE A 78 -4.16 -4.63 1.92
CA PHE A 78 -5.60 -4.83 1.83
C PHE A 78 -6.14 -5.63 3.02
N TYR A 79 -5.96 -5.10 4.22
CA TYR A 79 -6.62 -5.53 5.44
C TYR A 79 -7.72 -4.53 5.82
N LEU A 80 -8.82 -5.02 6.43
CA LEU A 80 -10.04 -4.25 6.68
C LEU A 80 -10.36 -4.20 8.18
N TYR A 81 -9.38 -3.75 8.97
CA TYR A 81 -9.50 -3.56 10.42
C TYR A 81 -8.54 -2.48 10.92
N ASP A 82 -8.88 -1.85 12.06
CA ASP A 82 -7.93 -0.95 12.74
C ASP A 82 -6.96 -1.77 13.61
N TRP A 83 -5.72 -1.87 13.19
CA TRP A 83 -4.68 -2.63 13.89
C TRP A 83 -4.31 -2.08 15.26
N ARG A 84 -4.73 -0.84 15.57
CA ARG A 84 -4.50 -0.19 16.88
C ARG A 84 -5.55 -0.57 17.92
N GLU A 85 -6.68 -1.12 17.50
CA GLU A 85 -7.69 -1.62 18.44
C GLU A 85 -7.12 -2.82 19.19
N LYS A 86 -7.24 -2.78 20.53
CA LYS A 86 -6.76 -3.85 21.41
C LYS A 86 -7.66 -5.08 21.26
N SER A 87 -7.36 -5.94 20.31
CA SER A 87 -8.01 -7.24 20.18
C SER A 87 -6.96 -8.34 20.08
N ASN A 88 -7.31 -9.56 20.48
CA ASN A 88 -6.43 -10.73 20.36
C ASN A 88 -6.05 -11.03 18.89
N TRP A 89 -6.86 -10.56 17.93
CA TRP A 89 -6.64 -10.72 16.50
C TRP A 89 -5.51 -9.82 15.98
N HIS A 90 -5.31 -8.65 16.58
CA HIS A 90 -4.33 -7.64 16.17
C HIS A 90 -2.95 -7.86 16.81
N ARG A 91 -2.85 -8.78 17.80
CA ARG A 91 -1.52 -9.15 18.32
C ARG A 91 -0.66 -9.69 17.18
N PHE A 92 0.55 -9.13 17.07
CA PHE A 92 1.47 -9.47 15.99
C PHE A 92 1.02 -8.99 14.59
N HIS A 93 0.33 -7.84 14.50
CA HIS A 93 -0.08 -7.25 13.22
C HIS A 93 1.05 -7.25 12.20
N ALA A 94 2.25 -6.77 12.56
CA ALA A 94 3.42 -6.72 11.69
C ALA A 94 3.78 -8.08 11.04
N PHE A 95 3.48 -9.20 11.72
CA PHE A 95 3.76 -10.54 11.19
C PHE A 95 2.59 -11.13 10.38
N LYS A 96 1.38 -10.63 10.57
CA LYS A 96 0.17 -11.28 10.07
C LYS A 96 -0.51 -10.50 8.95
N HIS A 97 -0.36 -9.16 8.87
CA HIS A 97 -1.17 -8.36 7.96
C HIS A 97 -0.95 -8.71 6.49
N GLY A 98 0.26 -9.07 6.06
CA GLY A 98 0.52 -9.54 4.70
C GLY A 98 -0.29 -10.80 4.33
N ASN A 99 -0.51 -11.72 5.29
CA ASN A 99 -1.39 -12.87 5.07
C ASN A 99 -2.87 -12.47 5.04
N PHE A 100 -3.31 -11.49 5.85
CA PHE A 100 -4.68 -10.97 5.79
C PHE A 100 -4.93 -10.24 4.49
N ALA A 101 -4.02 -9.35 4.08
CA ALA A 101 -4.08 -8.66 2.79
C ALA A 101 -4.15 -9.67 1.63
N PHE A 102 -3.32 -10.70 1.66
CA PHE A 102 -3.33 -11.76 0.66
C PHE A 102 -4.67 -12.51 0.61
N LYS A 103 -5.23 -12.92 1.76
CA LYS A 103 -6.54 -13.60 1.82
C LYS A 103 -7.65 -12.73 1.26
N ASN A 104 -7.67 -11.45 1.57
CA ASN A 104 -8.65 -10.52 1.02
C ASN A 104 -8.43 -10.33 -0.49
N ALA A 105 -7.18 -10.16 -0.93
CA ALA A 105 -6.87 -9.92 -2.33
C ALA A 105 -7.27 -11.10 -3.23
N ILE A 106 -7.00 -12.35 -2.84
CA ILE A 106 -7.40 -13.54 -3.64
C ILE A 106 -8.90 -13.77 -3.66
N LYS A 107 -9.63 -13.27 -2.66
CA LYS A 107 -11.11 -13.38 -2.62
C LYS A 107 -11.77 -12.46 -3.67
N HIS A 108 -11.16 -11.33 -3.96
CA HIS A 108 -11.76 -10.29 -4.81
C HIS A 108 -11.09 -10.16 -6.19
N PHE A 109 -9.85 -10.62 -6.34
CA PHE A 109 -9.07 -10.41 -7.55
C PHE A 109 -8.34 -11.66 -8.02
N ASN A 110 -8.26 -11.83 -9.34
CA ASN A 110 -7.36 -12.83 -9.91
C ASN A 110 -5.94 -12.27 -9.90
N LEU A 111 -5.04 -12.94 -9.16
CA LEU A 111 -3.67 -12.52 -8.93
C LEU A 111 -2.69 -13.47 -9.61
N SER A 112 -1.70 -12.92 -10.30
CA SER A 112 -0.54 -13.66 -10.79
C SER A 112 0.31 -14.22 -9.63
N LEU A 113 1.17 -15.19 -9.92
CA LEU A 113 2.10 -15.74 -8.92
C LEU A 113 3.02 -14.66 -8.32
N LYS A 114 3.39 -13.68 -9.12
CA LYS A 114 4.24 -12.56 -8.72
C LYS A 114 3.51 -11.62 -7.76
N GLU A 115 2.26 -11.25 -8.07
CA GLU A 115 1.42 -10.44 -7.18
C GLU A 115 1.17 -11.15 -5.84
N ARG A 116 0.91 -12.45 -5.86
CA ARG A 116 0.74 -13.26 -4.65
C ARG A 116 1.98 -13.25 -3.75
N ASP A 117 3.16 -13.39 -4.34
CA ASP A 117 4.43 -13.35 -3.61
C ASP A 117 4.66 -11.98 -2.99
N MET A 118 4.46 -10.90 -3.78
CA MET A 118 4.60 -9.52 -3.33
C MET A 118 3.68 -9.20 -2.15
N ILE A 119 2.38 -9.47 -2.27
CA ILE A 119 1.40 -9.15 -1.22
C ILE A 119 1.70 -9.94 0.06
N ARG A 120 2.01 -11.23 -0.07
CA ARG A 120 2.19 -12.11 1.09
C ARG A 120 3.49 -11.85 1.84
N LYS A 121 4.55 -11.44 1.13
CA LYS A 121 5.93 -11.42 1.66
C LYS A 121 6.57 -10.04 1.75
N HIS A 122 5.80 -8.95 1.52
CA HIS A 122 6.33 -7.58 1.60
C HIS A 122 6.91 -7.22 2.97
N MET A 123 6.58 -7.98 4.02
CA MET A 123 7.13 -7.77 5.36
C MET A 123 8.46 -8.47 5.64
N TRP A 124 9.10 -9.04 4.61
CA TRP A 124 10.47 -9.54 4.77
C TRP A 124 11.42 -8.38 5.17
N PRO A 125 12.42 -8.59 6.05
CA PRO A 125 12.78 -9.81 6.79
C PRO A 125 12.02 -9.98 8.12
N VAL A 126 11.08 -9.11 8.48
CA VAL A 126 10.27 -9.24 9.72
C VAL A 126 9.54 -10.58 9.74
N THR A 127 8.99 -10.99 8.61
CA THR A 127 8.54 -12.37 8.39
C THR A 127 9.66 -13.16 7.70
N PHE A 128 9.92 -14.39 8.16
CA PHE A 128 10.99 -15.24 7.62
C PHE A 128 10.66 -15.84 6.24
N SER A 129 9.55 -15.45 5.61
CA SER A 129 9.15 -15.91 4.28
C SER A 129 9.98 -15.23 3.20
N LEU A 130 11.00 -15.93 2.68
CA LEU A 130 11.90 -15.39 1.66
C LEU A 130 11.17 -15.01 0.37
N PRO A 131 11.30 -13.77 -0.12
CA PRO A 131 10.76 -13.35 -1.41
C PRO A 131 11.33 -14.16 -2.58
N ARG A 132 10.48 -14.47 -3.56
CA ARG A 132 10.86 -15.22 -4.75
C ARG A 132 11.22 -14.33 -5.93
N TYR A 133 10.62 -13.14 -6.02
CA TYR A 133 10.76 -12.23 -7.15
C TYR A 133 11.45 -10.93 -6.72
N LYS A 134 12.18 -10.32 -7.67
CA LYS A 134 12.86 -9.03 -7.46
C LYS A 134 11.88 -7.92 -7.08
N GLU A 135 10.69 -7.97 -7.68
CA GLU A 135 9.61 -7.01 -7.41
C GLU A 135 9.12 -7.09 -5.96
N THR A 136 9.22 -8.25 -5.29
CA THR A 136 8.86 -8.39 -3.87
C THR A 136 9.84 -7.65 -2.97
N TYR A 137 11.15 -7.76 -3.23
CA TYR A 137 12.16 -6.99 -2.51
C TYR A 137 11.97 -5.48 -2.73
N LEU A 138 11.67 -5.10 -3.98
CA LEU A 138 11.41 -3.72 -4.32
C LEU A 138 10.18 -3.18 -3.58
N LEU A 139 9.08 -3.94 -3.54
CA LEU A 139 7.87 -3.57 -2.81
C LEU A 139 8.17 -3.36 -1.32
N THR A 140 8.90 -4.30 -0.69
CA THR A 140 9.35 -4.17 0.70
C THR A 140 10.10 -2.86 0.94
N PHE A 141 11.01 -2.51 0.04
CA PHE A 141 11.78 -1.27 0.14
C PHE A 141 10.92 -0.02 -0.07
N VAL A 142 10.11 0.01 -1.11
CA VAL A 142 9.23 1.14 -1.45
C VAL A 142 8.22 1.42 -0.33
N ASP A 143 7.61 0.37 0.22
CA ASP A 143 6.69 0.46 1.36
C ASP A 143 7.36 1.17 2.55
N LYS A 144 8.55 0.73 2.96
CA LYS A 144 9.30 1.34 4.07
C LYS A 144 9.68 2.80 3.79
N CYS A 145 10.10 3.11 2.55
CA CYS A 145 10.38 4.48 2.14
C CYS A 145 9.14 5.37 2.22
N CYS A 146 7.98 4.89 1.77
CA CYS A 146 6.71 5.62 1.88
C CYS A 146 6.34 5.88 3.34
N ALA A 147 6.44 4.87 4.21
CA ALA A 147 6.17 5.01 5.64
C ALA A 147 7.09 6.04 6.31
N LEU A 148 8.39 6.03 5.99
CA LEU A 148 9.35 7.01 6.49
C LEU A 148 9.05 8.44 6.02
N LEU A 149 8.68 8.62 4.76
CA LEU A 149 8.28 9.92 4.21
C LEU A 149 7.00 10.45 4.87
N GLU A 150 6.04 9.57 5.15
CA GLU A 150 4.81 9.92 5.88
C GLU A 150 5.10 10.35 7.32
N ALA A 151 5.98 9.64 8.01
CA ALA A 151 6.48 10.02 9.32
C ALA A 151 7.13 11.41 9.31
N PHE A 152 8.07 11.62 8.40
CA PHE A 152 8.79 12.89 8.26
C PHE A 152 7.83 14.06 8.01
N ASN A 153 6.87 13.90 7.09
CA ASN A 153 5.90 14.95 6.76
C ASN A 153 4.99 15.27 7.95
N TYR A 154 4.58 14.27 8.72
CA TYR A 154 3.78 14.45 9.94
C TYR A 154 4.53 15.28 10.99
N TYR A 155 5.75 14.89 11.33
CA TYR A 155 6.56 15.61 12.32
C TYR A 155 6.96 17.01 11.87
N LYS A 156 7.26 17.20 10.58
CA LYS A 156 7.51 18.53 10.00
C LYS A 156 6.28 19.44 10.13
N GLY A 157 5.07 18.90 9.97
CA GLY A 157 3.82 19.63 10.17
C GLY A 157 3.65 20.09 11.61
N ILE A 158 3.87 19.19 12.59
CA ILE A 158 3.82 19.53 14.03
C ILE A 158 4.81 20.63 14.38
N TRP A 159 6.04 20.52 13.90
CA TRP A 159 7.10 21.50 14.19
C TRP A 159 6.81 22.89 13.63
N LYS A 160 6.24 22.96 12.41
CA LYS A 160 5.81 24.24 11.82
C LYS A 160 4.70 24.90 12.62
N ASN A 161 3.72 24.13 13.11
CA ASN A 161 2.62 24.66 13.90
C ASN A 161 3.11 25.17 15.26
N LYS A 162 4.05 24.47 15.90
CA LYS A 162 4.64 24.88 17.19
C LYS A 162 5.46 26.18 17.10
N LYS A 163 5.95 26.55 15.92
CA LYS A 163 6.68 27.82 15.71
C LYS A 163 5.78 29.01 15.39
N ARG A 164 4.49 28.77 15.15
CA ARG A 164 3.52 29.80 14.79
C ARG A 164 2.56 30.20 15.93
N GLY A 165 2.57 29.47 17.03
CA GLY A 165 1.88 29.80 18.27
C GLY A 165 2.87 30.23 19.36
#